data_ac1ed142d362c89c57ebedb7ec49f87b
#
_entry.id   ac1ed142d362c89c57ebedb7ec49f87b
#
_cell.length_a   1.000
_cell.length_b   1.000
_cell.length_c   1.000
_cell.angle_alpha   90.00
_cell.angle_beta   90.00
_cell.angle_gamma   90.00
#
_symmetry.space_group_name_H-M   'P 1'
#
loop_
_entity.id
_entity.type
_entity.pdbx_description
1 polymer ?
#
loop_
_entity_poly.entity_id
_entity_poly.type
_entity_poly.pdbx_seq_one_letter_code
_entity_poly.pdbx_strand_id
1 'polypeptide(L)'
;MDQSLYNFSLLIALPLMLFFGFNMLFARVPEDRKYTSFLLSRRLMGAAILVLALNYAVHFFFSIRFKDLNATILMNLVTYFLCYWLFSLAMMVLLDRNYLNARRFAIHICLWILYCAISCASFFLPGRTWSTIFLAALLMSYGLFLSVRLLRTYSDAIRMFKNTHSDDIGAY
;
A
#
# COMPACT_ATOMS: atom_id res chain seq x y z
N MET A 1 -5.01 0.58 26.65
CA MET A 1 -6.13 0.74 25.69
C MET A 1 -7.06 -0.43 25.94
N ASP A 2 -8.29 -0.16 26.31
CA ASP A 2 -9.24 -1.21 26.66
C ASP A 2 -9.56 -2.10 25.48
N GLN A 3 -9.62 -3.41 25.69
CA GLN A 3 -9.91 -4.40 24.66
C GLN A 3 -11.27 -4.12 23.99
N SER A 4 -12.24 -3.65 24.77
CA SER A 4 -13.58 -3.28 24.29
C SER A 4 -13.54 -2.13 23.29
N LEU A 5 -12.78 -1.06 23.57
CA LEU A 5 -12.64 0.09 22.68
C LEU A 5 -11.93 -0.28 21.38
N TYR A 6 -10.89 -1.11 21.47
CA TYR A 6 -10.18 -1.60 20.29
C TYR A 6 -11.08 -2.45 19.38
N ASN A 7 -11.79 -3.42 19.96
CA ASN A 7 -12.71 -4.28 19.21
C ASN A 7 -13.85 -3.47 18.60
N PHE A 8 -14.37 -2.45 19.29
CA PHE A 8 -15.39 -1.56 18.77
C PHE A 8 -14.87 -0.75 17.57
N SER A 9 -13.64 -0.23 17.63
CA SER A 9 -13.04 0.48 16.50
C SER A 9 -12.87 -0.42 15.28
N LEU A 10 -12.46 -1.68 15.47
CA LEU A 10 -12.34 -2.66 14.39
C LEU A 10 -13.70 -3.05 13.81
N LEU A 11 -14.73 -3.17 14.65
CA LEU A 11 -16.10 -3.49 14.22
C LEU A 11 -16.67 -2.44 13.24
N ILE A 12 -16.28 -1.18 13.41
CA ILE A 12 -16.66 -0.10 12.48
C ILE A 12 -15.73 -0.05 11.27
N ALA A 13 -14.41 -0.12 11.48
CA ALA A 13 -13.43 0.03 10.42
C ALA A 13 -13.50 -1.09 9.38
N LEU A 14 -13.68 -2.34 9.82
CA LEU A 14 -13.64 -3.51 8.95
C LEU A 14 -14.74 -3.49 7.87
N PRO A 15 -16.04 -3.30 8.19
CA PRO A 15 -17.09 -3.20 7.16
C PRO A 15 -16.86 -2.05 6.19
N LEU A 16 -16.39 -0.89 6.67
CA LEU A 16 -16.09 0.27 5.82
C LEU A 16 -14.95 -0.05 4.84
N MET A 17 -13.88 -0.67 5.30
CA MET A 17 -12.76 -1.05 4.44
C MET A 17 -13.18 -2.10 3.41
N LEU A 18 -13.98 -3.11 3.80
CA LEU A 18 -14.53 -4.08 2.87
C LEU A 18 -15.41 -3.41 1.82
N PHE A 19 -16.33 -2.52 2.25
CA PHE A 19 -17.21 -1.79 1.33
C PHE A 19 -16.40 -0.96 0.33
N PHE A 20 -15.46 -0.14 0.79
CA PHE A 20 -14.66 0.69 -0.10
C PHE A 20 -13.72 -0.14 -0.98
N GLY A 21 -13.10 -1.17 -0.44
CA GLY A 21 -12.21 -2.07 -1.19
C GLY A 21 -12.95 -2.78 -2.32
N PHE A 22 -14.11 -3.38 -2.05
CA PHE A 22 -14.93 -4.02 -3.07
C PHE A 22 -15.52 -3.02 -4.06
N ASN A 23 -15.97 -1.86 -3.61
CA ASN A 23 -16.44 -0.81 -4.51
C ASN A 23 -15.34 -0.39 -5.49
N MET A 24 -14.11 -0.17 -5.02
CA MET A 24 -12.99 0.17 -5.89
C MET A 24 -12.63 -0.94 -6.87
N LEU A 25 -12.81 -2.22 -6.51
CA LEU A 25 -12.52 -3.33 -7.43
C LEU A 25 -13.61 -3.50 -8.50
N PHE A 26 -14.89 -3.42 -8.11
CA PHE A 26 -16.00 -3.89 -8.92
C PHE A 26 -16.92 -2.80 -9.46
N ALA A 27 -16.84 -1.54 -8.98
CA ALA A 27 -17.68 -0.47 -9.51
C ALA A 27 -17.46 -0.29 -11.01
N ARG A 28 -18.55 -0.23 -11.75
CA ARG A 28 -18.54 -0.06 -13.20
C ARG A 28 -18.03 1.33 -13.57
N VAL A 29 -17.16 1.39 -14.56
CA VAL A 29 -16.70 2.63 -15.20
C VAL A 29 -16.80 2.40 -16.70
N PRO A 30 -17.11 3.43 -17.50
CA PRO A 30 -17.14 3.31 -18.95
C PRO A 30 -15.85 2.69 -19.50
N GLU A 31 -15.97 1.70 -20.39
CA GLU A 31 -14.83 1.01 -21.00
C GLU A 31 -14.27 1.88 -22.15
N ASP A 32 -13.69 3.01 -21.81
CA ASP A 32 -12.96 3.85 -22.76
C ASP A 32 -11.45 3.71 -22.49
N ARG A 33 -10.69 3.68 -23.58
CA ARG A 33 -9.22 3.59 -23.56
C ARG A 33 -8.56 4.70 -22.71
N LYS A 34 -9.25 5.82 -22.58
CA LYS A 34 -8.82 6.97 -21.74
C LYS A 34 -8.77 6.62 -20.25
N TYR A 35 -9.64 5.73 -19.77
CA TYR A 35 -9.76 5.41 -18.35
C TYR A 35 -8.95 4.19 -17.90
N THR A 36 -8.13 3.59 -18.75
CA THR A 36 -7.39 2.36 -18.43
C THR A 36 -6.44 2.53 -17.25
N SER A 37 -5.70 3.65 -17.17
CA SER A 37 -4.79 3.95 -16.06
C SER A 37 -5.56 4.20 -14.76
N PHE A 38 -6.67 4.91 -14.85
CA PHE A 38 -7.57 5.15 -13.72
C PHE A 38 -8.17 3.84 -13.19
N LEU A 39 -8.63 2.96 -14.08
CA LEU A 39 -9.19 1.65 -13.71
C LEU A 39 -8.15 0.79 -13.00
N LEU A 40 -6.92 0.74 -13.53
CA LEU A 40 -5.83 -0.02 -12.95
C LEU A 40 -5.43 0.56 -11.58
N SER A 41 -5.25 1.87 -11.49
CA SER A 41 -4.95 2.57 -10.23
C SER A 41 -6.02 2.28 -9.17
N ARG A 42 -7.28 2.39 -9.54
CA ARG A 42 -8.42 2.12 -8.65
C ARG A 42 -8.43 0.67 -8.14
N ARG A 43 -8.17 -0.31 -9.03
CA ARG A 43 -8.08 -1.73 -8.64
C ARG A 43 -6.92 -1.99 -7.70
N LEU A 44 -5.77 -1.38 -7.93
CA LEU A 44 -4.61 -1.49 -7.04
C LEU A 44 -4.90 -0.87 -5.65
N MET A 45 -5.58 0.28 -5.63
CA MET A 45 -6.02 0.92 -4.39
C MET A 45 -7.02 0.03 -3.63
N GLY A 46 -8.01 -0.53 -4.33
CA GLY A 46 -8.98 -1.47 -3.76
C GLY A 46 -8.31 -2.72 -3.19
N ALA A 47 -7.34 -3.29 -3.91
CA ALA A 47 -6.55 -4.42 -3.42
C ALA A 47 -5.78 -4.07 -2.14
N ALA A 48 -5.14 -2.89 -2.08
CA ALA A 48 -4.43 -2.44 -0.88
C ALA A 48 -5.36 -2.31 0.34
N ILE A 49 -6.55 -1.73 0.13
CA ILE A 49 -7.57 -1.59 1.20
C ILE A 49 -8.05 -2.98 1.67
N LEU A 50 -8.27 -3.93 0.76
CA LEU A 50 -8.70 -5.29 1.14
C LEU A 50 -7.60 -6.07 1.86
N VAL A 51 -6.33 -5.90 1.49
CA VAL A 51 -5.20 -6.48 2.23
C VAL A 51 -5.16 -5.94 3.65
N LEU A 52 -5.38 -4.63 3.82
CA LEU A 52 -5.44 -4.01 5.15
C LEU A 52 -6.67 -4.47 5.93
N ALA A 53 -7.83 -4.62 5.27
CA ALA A 53 -9.04 -5.17 5.89
C ALA A 53 -8.83 -6.62 6.36
N LEU A 54 -8.12 -7.45 5.57
CA LEU A 54 -7.78 -8.81 5.96
C LEU A 54 -6.91 -8.82 7.23
N ASN A 55 -5.91 -7.96 7.31
CA ASN A 55 -5.08 -7.81 8.50
C ASN A 55 -5.94 -7.43 9.73
N TYR A 56 -6.85 -6.49 9.59
CA TYR A 56 -7.75 -6.08 10.66
C TYR A 56 -8.75 -7.18 11.04
N ALA A 57 -9.22 -7.97 10.07
CA ALA A 57 -10.06 -9.14 10.34
C ALA A 57 -9.33 -10.18 11.20
N VAL A 58 -8.06 -10.47 10.89
CA VAL A 58 -7.23 -11.36 11.72
C VAL A 58 -7.09 -10.83 13.15
N HIS A 59 -6.85 -9.52 13.31
CA HIS A 59 -6.81 -8.89 14.63
C HIS A 59 -8.13 -9.00 15.38
N PHE A 60 -9.24 -8.80 14.69
CA PHE A 60 -10.59 -8.86 15.29
C PHE A 60 -10.95 -10.28 15.74
N PHE A 61 -10.84 -11.26 14.86
CA PHE A 61 -11.28 -12.63 15.13
C PHE A 61 -10.36 -13.38 16.09
N PHE A 62 -9.05 -13.19 16.00
CA PHE A 62 -8.07 -13.94 16.78
C PHE A 62 -7.56 -13.21 18.02
N SER A 63 -7.86 -11.90 18.14
CA SER A 63 -7.39 -11.05 19.27
C SER A 63 -5.87 -11.13 19.48
N ILE A 64 -5.09 -11.28 18.40
CA ILE A 64 -3.65 -11.55 18.43
C ILE A 64 -2.91 -10.48 19.21
N ARG A 65 -3.35 -9.22 19.13
CA ARG A 65 -2.74 -8.09 19.85
C ARG A 65 -2.66 -8.29 21.35
N PHE A 66 -3.62 -9.01 21.95
CA PHE A 66 -3.69 -9.25 23.39
C PHE A 66 -3.02 -10.57 23.80
N LYS A 67 -2.70 -11.44 22.83
CA LYS A 67 -2.04 -12.72 23.04
C LYS A 67 -0.53 -12.63 22.84
N ASP A 68 -0.09 -12.05 21.72
CA ASP A 68 1.33 -11.88 21.39
C ASP A 68 1.53 -10.55 20.63
N LEU A 69 2.10 -9.58 21.36
CA LEU A 69 2.38 -8.25 20.83
C LEU A 69 3.42 -8.30 19.69
N ASN A 70 4.44 -9.16 19.81
CA ASN A 70 5.49 -9.26 18.79
C ASN A 70 4.95 -9.84 17.49
N ALA A 71 4.14 -10.90 17.58
CA ALA A 71 3.46 -11.46 16.39
C ALA A 71 2.57 -10.40 15.71
N THR A 72 1.84 -9.63 16.51
CA THR A 72 1.02 -8.51 16.03
C THR A 72 1.83 -7.48 15.26
N ILE A 73 2.96 -7.03 15.82
CA ILE A 73 3.81 -6.02 15.18
C ILE A 73 4.38 -6.57 13.88
N LEU A 74 4.92 -7.78 13.87
CA LEU A 74 5.48 -8.40 12.66
C LEU A 74 4.43 -8.55 11.55
N MET A 75 3.23 -9.01 11.88
CA MET A 75 2.13 -9.13 10.93
C MET A 75 1.74 -7.75 10.34
N ASN A 76 1.66 -6.72 11.18
CA ASN A 76 1.40 -5.36 10.72
C ASN A 76 2.50 -4.83 9.81
N LEU A 77 3.79 -5.06 10.15
CA LEU A 77 4.90 -4.62 9.32
C LEU A 77 4.87 -5.25 7.93
N VAL A 78 4.62 -6.56 7.84
CA VAL A 78 4.49 -7.28 6.57
C VAL A 78 3.32 -6.75 5.73
N THR A 79 2.17 -6.53 6.37
CA THR A 79 0.98 -6.00 5.69
C THR A 79 1.20 -4.58 5.21
N TYR A 80 1.77 -3.71 6.06
CA TYR A 80 2.04 -2.31 5.70
C TYR A 80 3.07 -2.18 4.58
N PHE A 81 4.07 -3.07 4.53
CA PHE A 81 5.01 -3.10 3.40
C PHE A 81 4.28 -3.30 2.07
N LEU A 82 3.38 -4.28 2.01
CA LEU A 82 2.58 -4.56 0.83
C LEU A 82 1.63 -3.40 0.50
N CYS A 83 0.95 -2.84 1.51
CA CYS A 83 0.03 -1.72 1.33
C CYS A 83 0.75 -0.47 0.82
N TYR A 84 1.90 -0.10 1.39
CA TYR A 84 2.68 1.05 0.92
C TYR A 84 3.09 0.92 -0.54
N TRP A 85 3.53 -0.28 -0.94
CA TRP A 85 3.84 -0.52 -2.33
C TRP A 85 2.62 -0.41 -3.24
N LEU A 86 1.51 -1.05 -2.90
CA LEU A 86 0.28 -1.02 -3.70
C LEU A 86 -0.30 0.41 -3.82
N PHE A 87 -0.32 1.19 -2.73
CA PHE A 87 -0.74 2.59 -2.78
C PHE A 87 0.18 3.44 -3.64
N SER A 88 1.49 3.30 -3.46
CA SER A 88 2.47 4.01 -4.28
C SER A 88 2.33 3.65 -5.76
N LEU A 89 2.17 2.35 -6.06
CA LEU A 89 1.97 1.85 -7.41
C LEU A 89 0.68 2.40 -8.04
N ALA A 90 -0.42 2.44 -7.27
CA ALA A 90 -1.69 3.01 -7.73
C ALA A 90 -1.53 4.47 -8.13
N MET A 91 -0.87 5.27 -7.31
CA MET A 91 -0.61 6.69 -7.62
C MET A 91 0.33 6.88 -8.80
N MET A 92 1.38 6.05 -8.92
CA MET A 92 2.32 6.10 -10.04
C MET A 92 1.67 5.76 -11.37
N VAL A 93 0.81 4.74 -11.41
CA VAL A 93 0.07 4.34 -12.62
C VAL A 93 -0.93 5.41 -13.05
N LEU A 94 -1.47 6.18 -12.10
CA LEU A 94 -2.35 7.30 -12.40
C LEU A 94 -1.60 8.44 -13.09
N LEU A 95 -0.36 8.69 -12.68
CA LEU A 95 0.48 9.77 -13.24
C LEU A 95 1.18 9.36 -14.54
N ASP A 96 1.65 8.12 -14.62
CA ASP A 96 2.36 7.57 -15.79
C ASP A 96 1.78 6.20 -16.16
N ARG A 97 1.08 6.16 -17.27
CA ARG A 97 0.43 4.94 -17.79
C ARG A 97 1.42 3.80 -18.04
N ASN A 98 2.64 4.13 -18.47
CA ASN A 98 3.68 3.15 -18.82
C ASN A 98 4.54 2.73 -17.61
N TYR A 99 4.22 3.25 -16.42
CA TYR A 99 4.98 2.97 -15.22
C TYR A 99 4.99 1.49 -14.86
N LEU A 100 3.86 0.79 -15.03
CA LEU A 100 3.73 -0.62 -14.68
C LEU A 100 4.43 -1.50 -15.72
N ASN A 101 5.66 -1.90 -15.42
CA ASN A 101 6.41 -2.89 -16.19
C ASN A 101 6.51 -4.18 -15.37
N ALA A 102 6.40 -5.34 -16.03
CA ALA A 102 6.49 -6.67 -15.41
C ALA A 102 7.78 -6.83 -14.58
N ARG A 103 8.92 -6.30 -15.05
CA ARG A 103 10.20 -6.33 -14.30
C ARG A 103 10.12 -5.56 -12.99
N ARG A 104 9.56 -4.34 -13.00
CA ARG A 104 9.40 -3.52 -11.79
C ARG A 104 8.45 -4.17 -10.79
N PHE A 105 7.35 -4.71 -11.29
CA PHE A 105 6.39 -5.44 -10.48
C PHE A 105 7.05 -6.65 -9.80
N ALA A 106 7.78 -7.47 -10.56
CA ALA A 106 8.49 -8.63 -10.04
C ALA A 106 9.52 -8.25 -8.95
N ILE A 107 10.29 -7.17 -9.15
CA ILE A 107 11.26 -6.70 -8.15
C ILE A 107 10.57 -6.39 -6.81
N HIS A 108 9.47 -5.67 -6.82
CA HIS A 108 8.76 -5.31 -5.59
C HIS A 108 8.11 -6.52 -4.91
N ILE A 109 7.59 -7.48 -5.69
CA ILE A 109 7.09 -8.75 -5.15
C ILE A 109 8.22 -9.55 -4.49
N CYS A 110 9.37 -9.66 -5.15
CA CYS A 110 10.54 -10.34 -4.57
C CYS A 110 11.01 -9.66 -3.28
N LEU A 111 11.03 -8.32 -3.24
CA LEU A 111 11.37 -7.57 -2.03
C LEU A 111 10.37 -7.84 -0.90
N TRP A 112 9.07 -7.88 -1.20
CA TRP A 112 8.05 -8.20 -0.21
C TRP A 112 8.18 -9.64 0.31
N ILE A 113 8.40 -10.62 -0.58
CA ILE A 113 8.63 -12.03 -0.19
C ILE A 113 9.87 -12.14 0.70
N LEU A 114 10.95 -11.46 0.34
CA LEU A 114 12.17 -11.42 1.15
C LEU A 114 11.91 -10.82 2.52
N TYR A 115 11.15 -9.72 2.58
CA TYR A 115 10.76 -9.08 3.83
C TYR A 115 9.90 -10.00 4.70
N CYS A 116 8.96 -10.75 4.11
CA CYS A 116 8.18 -11.78 4.80
C CYS A 116 9.09 -12.89 5.36
N ALA A 117 10.04 -13.38 4.56
CA ALA A 117 10.96 -14.44 4.98
C ALA A 117 11.82 -14.00 6.17
N ILE A 118 12.38 -12.78 6.12
CA ILE A 118 13.16 -12.19 7.24
C ILE A 118 12.27 -12.00 8.48
N SER A 119 11.03 -11.54 8.30
CA SER A 119 10.08 -11.37 9.40
C SER A 119 9.73 -12.70 10.07
N CYS A 120 9.49 -13.74 9.29
CA CYS A 120 9.28 -15.10 9.80
C CYS A 120 10.52 -15.64 10.53
N ALA A 121 11.71 -15.47 9.95
CA ALA A 121 12.94 -15.89 10.58
C ALA A 121 13.18 -15.16 11.92
N SER A 122 12.90 -13.85 11.97
CA SER A 122 13.05 -13.04 13.19
C SER A 122 12.14 -13.48 14.34
N PHE A 123 11.01 -14.13 14.01
CA PHE A 123 10.10 -14.67 15.03
C PHE A 123 10.74 -15.79 15.85
N PHE A 124 11.67 -16.55 15.27
CA PHE A 124 12.35 -17.68 15.90
C PHE A 124 13.70 -17.30 16.55
N LEU A 125 14.21 -16.09 16.30
CA LEU A 125 15.51 -15.67 16.81
C LEU A 125 15.42 -15.14 18.27
N PRO A 126 16.44 -15.39 19.10
CA PRO A 126 16.60 -14.69 20.37
C PRO A 126 16.83 -13.19 20.11
N GLY A 127 16.22 -12.33 20.91
CA GLY A 127 16.35 -10.86 20.73
C GLY A 127 15.30 -10.23 19.79
N ARG A 128 14.10 -10.76 19.79
CA ARG A 128 12.94 -10.33 18.97
C ARG A 128 12.75 -8.81 18.89
N THR A 129 13.01 -8.07 19.95
CA THR A 129 12.81 -6.61 19.97
C THR A 129 13.73 -5.90 18.99
N TRP A 130 15.02 -6.26 18.95
CA TRP A 130 15.98 -5.64 18.02
C TRP A 130 15.69 -5.96 16.56
N SER A 131 15.32 -7.21 16.27
CA SER A 131 14.93 -7.60 14.90
C SER A 131 13.67 -6.87 14.43
N THR A 132 12.69 -6.67 15.32
CA THR A 132 11.47 -5.91 15.03
C THR A 132 11.77 -4.43 14.76
N ILE A 133 12.66 -3.80 15.55
CA ILE A 133 13.10 -2.42 15.32
C ILE A 133 13.81 -2.30 13.97
N PHE A 134 14.68 -3.24 13.64
CA PHE A 134 15.37 -3.27 12.36
C PHE A 134 14.39 -3.39 11.18
N LEU A 135 13.40 -4.30 11.27
CA LEU A 135 12.36 -4.45 10.27
C LEU A 135 11.49 -3.19 10.13
N ALA A 136 11.16 -2.54 11.24
CA ALA A 136 10.44 -1.27 11.21
C ALA A 136 11.26 -0.17 10.52
N ALA A 137 12.55 -0.08 10.79
CA ALA A 137 13.46 0.87 10.12
C ALA A 137 13.56 0.61 8.62
N LEU A 138 13.63 -0.66 8.20
CA LEU A 138 13.60 -1.05 6.79
C LEU A 138 12.29 -0.61 6.13
N LEU A 139 11.14 -0.83 6.78
CA LEU A 139 9.83 -0.41 6.27
C LEU A 139 9.77 1.11 6.12
N MET A 140 10.24 1.87 7.10
CA MET A 140 10.28 3.33 7.04
C MET A 140 11.17 3.83 5.91
N SER A 141 12.35 3.23 5.73
CA SER A 141 13.27 3.56 4.65
C SER A 141 12.67 3.27 3.27
N TYR A 142 11.98 2.13 3.15
CA TYR A 142 11.28 1.76 1.94
C TYR A 142 10.10 2.71 1.63
N GLY A 143 9.30 3.06 2.64
CA GLY A 143 8.22 4.03 2.51
C GLY A 143 8.73 5.41 2.07
N LEU A 144 9.84 5.88 2.68
CA LEU A 144 10.48 7.13 2.29
C LEU A 144 10.97 7.09 0.83
N PHE A 145 11.62 6.00 0.43
CA PHE A 145 12.04 5.79 -0.96
C PHE A 145 10.86 5.88 -1.95
N LEU A 146 9.76 5.20 -1.66
CA LEU A 146 8.55 5.25 -2.50
C LEU A 146 7.94 6.65 -2.54
N SER A 147 7.91 7.37 -1.41
CA SER A 147 7.38 8.74 -1.33
C SER A 147 8.22 9.73 -2.14
N VAL A 148 9.55 9.68 -2.02
CA VAL A 148 10.46 10.52 -2.83
C VAL A 148 10.28 10.24 -4.31
N ARG A 149 10.15 8.97 -4.68
CA ARG A 149 9.93 8.57 -6.07
C ARG A 149 8.59 9.09 -6.60
N LEU A 150 7.52 8.99 -5.81
CA LEU A 150 6.21 9.52 -6.17
C LEU A 150 6.26 11.04 -6.38
N LEU A 151 6.91 11.78 -5.47
CA LEU A 151 7.07 13.23 -5.59
C LEU A 151 7.85 13.63 -6.85
N ARG A 152 8.90 12.90 -7.21
CA ARG A 152 9.63 13.13 -8.46
C ARG A 152 8.75 12.93 -9.68
N THR A 153 8.05 11.78 -9.76
CA THR A 153 7.13 11.49 -10.88
C THR A 153 6.02 12.55 -10.98
N TYR A 154 5.49 13.01 -9.86
CA TYR A 154 4.49 14.08 -9.81
C TYR A 154 5.06 15.42 -10.33
N SER A 155 6.27 15.79 -9.89
CA SER A 155 6.94 17.01 -10.36
C SER A 155 7.22 16.97 -11.87
N ASP A 156 7.62 15.81 -12.40
CA ASP A 156 7.86 15.62 -13.83
C ASP A 156 6.55 15.72 -14.62
N ALA A 157 5.46 15.15 -14.11
CA ALA A 157 4.14 15.26 -14.72
C ALA A 157 3.67 16.73 -14.78
N ILE A 158 3.85 17.51 -13.71
CA ILE A 158 3.52 18.96 -13.69
C ILE A 158 4.36 19.72 -14.70
N ARG A 159 5.66 19.43 -14.78
CA ARG A 159 6.55 20.11 -15.78
C ARG A 159 6.09 19.82 -17.21
N MET A 160 5.79 18.57 -17.52
CA MET A 160 5.26 18.19 -18.82
C MET A 160 3.95 18.92 -19.13
N PHE A 161 3.02 18.97 -18.18
CA PHE A 161 1.76 19.66 -18.34
C PHE A 161 1.95 21.16 -18.61
N LYS A 162 2.82 21.84 -17.83
CA LYS A 162 3.13 23.25 -18.03
C LYS A 162 3.76 23.53 -19.38
N ASN A 163 4.70 22.70 -19.80
CA ASN A 163 5.37 22.87 -21.10
C ASN A 163 4.41 22.71 -22.28
N THR A 164 3.48 21.74 -22.19
CA THR A 164 2.52 21.47 -23.26
C THR A 164 1.45 22.58 -23.39
N HIS A 165 1.07 23.25 -22.28
CA HIS A 165 0.05 24.30 -22.27
C HIS A 165 0.65 25.73 -22.32
N SER A 166 1.96 25.88 -22.15
CA SER A 166 2.64 27.18 -22.26
C SER A 166 2.72 27.67 -23.71
N ASP A 167 2.71 26.78 -24.68
CA ASP A 167 2.76 27.12 -26.11
C ASP A 167 1.42 27.64 -26.63
N ASP A 168 0.29 27.33 -25.99
CA ASP A 168 -1.04 27.79 -26.37
C ASP A 168 -1.37 29.22 -25.90
N ILE A 169 -0.63 29.78 -24.93
CA ILE A 169 -0.88 31.13 -24.38
C ILE A 169 -0.18 32.23 -25.22
N GLY A 170 0.72 31.87 -26.10
CA GLY A 170 1.43 32.80 -26.99
C GLY A 170 0.79 33.03 -28.35
N ALA A 171 -0.35 32.39 -28.63
CA ALA A 171 -1.00 32.42 -29.94
C ALA A 171 -2.32 33.24 -29.98
N TYR A 172 -2.60 34.05 -28.92
CA TYR A 172 -3.76 34.97 -28.92
C TYR A 172 -3.33 36.41 -28.66
#